data_e11f3f1f6c79761bb49ab80df47be8e2
#
_entry.id   e11f3f1f6c79761bb49ab80df47be8e2
#
_cell.length_a   1.000
_cell.length_b   1.000
_cell.length_c   1.000
_cell.angle_alpha   90.00
_cell.angle_beta   90.00
_cell.angle_gamma   90.00
#
_symmetry.space_group_name_H-M   'P 1'
#
loop_
_entity.id
_entity.type
_entity.pdbx_description
1 polymer ?
#
loop_
_entity_poly.entity_id
_entity_poly.type
_entity_poly.pdbx_seq_one_letter_code
_entity_poly.pdbx_strand_id
1 'polypeptide(L)'
;MKLFKAMLCSVAALSLLLPAAHAQAAPTVVKIALTQPTGHPTTDLIRGQFKKTIEEKTNGRFRIDVFDNYSFGNFEAVVQGLQFGMLQFAQESPSNLSIYDPKLMIFDLPYLMPDYDAVNILLDGKVGKELSRSLEKIGIKGMGWIALGTRFYWMNKPFHTMAEAKSMKIRATASKVHISMTKAFGMNPTPMAWSETFTALQQGTVAGVDVDIHSAVSANLHEVAPHLVLSGHF
;
A
#
# COMPACT_ATOMS: atom_id res chain seq x y z
N MET A 1 -69.76 -27.38 26.36
CA MET A 1 -68.64 -28.13 25.75
C MET A 1 -68.33 -27.72 24.32
N LYS A 2 -69.25 -27.08 23.57
CA LYS A 2 -68.99 -26.62 22.19
C LYS A 2 -68.31 -25.23 22.08
N LEU A 3 -68.46 -24.34 23.05
CA LEU A 3 -67.83 -23.01 23.04
C LEU A 3 -66.32 -23.03 23.43
N PHE A 4 -65.93 -24.03 24.23
CA PHE A 4 -64.54 -24.15 24.67
C PHE A 4 -63.59 -24.68 23.55
N LYS A 5 -64.13 -25.42 22.57
CA LYS A 5 -63.35 -25.90 21.41
C LYS A 5 -63.13 -24.84 20.34
N ALA A 6 -64.01 -23.85 20.24
CA ALA A 6 -63.89 -22.76 19.27
C ALA A 6 -62.79 -21.73 19.71
N MET A 7 -62.59 -21.57 21.01
CA MET A 7 -61.62 -20.61 21.55
C MET A 7 -60.17 -21.13 21.51
N LEU A 8 -59.94 -22.45 21.49
CA LEU A 8 -58.61 -23.04 21.34
C LEU A 8 -58.10 -23.01 19.88
N CYS A 9 -58.99 -23.04 18.90
CA CYS A 9 -58.59 -22.96 17.48
C CYS A 9 -58.20 -21.53 17.05
N SER A 10 -58.72 -20.50 17.71
CA SER A 10 -58.41 -19.09 17.37
C SER A 10 -57.05 -18.61 17.87
N VAL A 11 -56.48 -19.23 18.91
CA VAL A 11 -55.17 -18.89 19.45
C VAL A 11 -54.03 -19.55 18.65
N ALA A 12 -54.29 -20.70 18.02
CA ALA A 12 -53.32 -21.42 17.21
C ALA A 12 -53.06 -20.78 15.83
N ALA A 13 -54.00 -19.97 15.32
CA ALA A 13 -53.88 -19.33 14.02
C ALA A 13 -53.13 -17.97 14.05
N LEU A 14 -52.94 -17.36 15.25
CA LEU A 14 -52.28 -16.05 15.39
C LEU A 14 -50.76 -16.14 15.59
N SER A 15 -50.22 -17.34 15.83
CA SER A 15 -48.78 -17.56 16.04
C SER A 15 -47.97 -17.81 14.76
N LEU A 16 -48.60 -17.81 13.56
CA LEU A 16 -47.93 -18.08 12.28
C LEU A 16 -47.58 -16.83 11.48
N LEU A 17 -47.76 -15.63 12.01
CA LEU A 17 -47.44 -14.35 11.39
C LEU A 17 -46.31 -13.61 12.08
N LEU A 18 -45.40 -14.31 12.75
CA LEU A 18 -44.11 -13.69 13.08
C LEU A 18 -43.31 -13.49 11.77
N PRO A 19 -43.03 -12.24 11.38
CA PRO A 19 -42.15 -12.03 10.26
C PRO A 19 -40.85 -12.78 10.58
N ALA A 20 -40.45 -13.69 9.69
CA ALA A 20 -39.11 -14.30 9.76
C ALA A 20 -38.12 -13.15 9.78
N ALA A 21 -37.64 -12.80 10.97
CA ALA A 21 -36.53 -11.89 11.08
C ALA A 21 -35.40 -12.51 10.24
N HIS A 22 -35.15 -11.95 9.10
CA HIS A 22 -34.02 -12.36 8.24
C HIS A 22 -32.80 -12.10 9.13
N ALA A 23 -32.26 -13.13 9.74
CA ALA A 23 -31.00 -13.06 10.43
C ALA A 23 -29.97 -12.65 9.38
N GLN A 24 -29.63 -11.37 9.35
CA GLN A 24 -28.63 -10.86 8.46
C GLN A 24 -27.32 -11.52 8.87
N ALA A 25 -26.77 -12.35 7.98
CA ALA A 25 -25.51 -13.03 8.24
C ALA A 25 -24.44 -11.98 8.60
N ALA A 26 -23.59 -12.29 9.58
CA ALA A 26 -22.49 -11.39 9.92
C ALA A 26 -21.66 -11.07 8.68
N PRO A 27 -21.24 -9.82 8.51
CA PRO A 27 -20.49 -9.41 7.32
C PRO A 27 -19.17 -10.16 7.19
N THR A 28 -18.82 -10.54 5.97
CA THR A 28 -17.48 -11.05 5.68
C THR A 28 -16.49 -9.91 5.80
N VAL A 29 -15.51 -10.05 6.68
CA VAL A 29 -14.45 -9.05 6.88
C VAL A 29 -13.40 -9.20 5.80
N VAL A 30 -13.11 -8.11 5.09
CA VAL A 30 -12.04 -8.00 4.10
C VAL A 30 -10.97 -7.09 4.68
N LYS A 31 -9.79 -7.62 4.91
CA LYS A 31 -8.65 -6.92 5.49
C LYS A 31 -7.71 -6.43 4.40
N ILE A 32 -7.36 -5.15 4.47
CA ILE A 32 -6.47 -4.48 3.51
C ILE A 32 -5.29 -3.87 4.26
N ALA A 33 -4.05 -4.25 3.89
CA ALA A 33 -2.83 -3.63 4.41
C ALA A 33 -2.32 -2.55 3.45
N LEU A 34 -1.94 -1.40 4.00
CA LEU A 34 -1.39 -0.25 3.26
C LEU A 34 -0.06 0.17 3.87
N THR A 35 0.89 0.51 3.02
CA THR A 35 2.22 0.97 3.44
C THR A 35 2.23 2.41 3.93
N GLN A 36 1.36 3.24 3.37
CA GLN A 36 1.30 4.67 3.64
C GLN A 36 0.36 4.99 4.82
N PRO A 37 0.65 6.04 5.61
CA PRO A 37 -0.20 6.47 6.71
C PRO A 37 -1.49 7.16 6.21
N THR A 38 -2.43 7.36 7.13
CA THR A 38 -3.56 8.29 6.91
C THR A 38 -3.03 9.68 6.57
N GLY A 39 -3.68 10.38 5.65
CA GLY A 39 -3.23 11.64 5.05
C GLY A 39 -2.48 11.43 3.72
N HIS A 40 -2.08 10.20 3.38
CA HIS A 40 -1.60 9.90 2.04
C HIS A 40 -2.79 9.68 1.09
N PRO A 41 -2.79 10.26 -0.14
CA PRO A 41 -3.94 10.20 -1.05
C PRO A 41 -4.47 8.77 -1.32
N THR A 42 -3.58 7.79 -1.48
CA THR A 42 -4.02 6.39 -1.71
C THR A 42 -4.67 5.79 -0.47
N THR A 43 -4.16 6.07 0.71
CA THR A 43 -4.73 5.58 1.98
C THR A 43 -6.10 6.20 2.22
N ASP A 44 -6.22 7.50 2.02
CA ASP A 44 -7.49 8.22 2.20
C ASP A 44 -8.55 7.78 1.19
N LEU A 45 -8.15 7.50 -0.06
CA LEU A 45 -9.03 6.91 -1.07
C LEU A 45 -9.57 5.54 -0.63
N ILE A 46 -8.71 4.67 -0.12
CA ILE A 46 -9.09 3.32 0.31
C ILE A 46 -9.97 3.37 1.58
N ARG A 47 -9.58 4.18 2.58
CA ARG A 47 -10.36 4.35 3.82
C ARG A 47 -11.70 5.03 3.60
N GLY A 48 -11.75 5.98 2.68
CA GLY A 48 -12.96 6.74 2.35
C GLY A 48 -13.78 6.07 1.27
N GLN A 49 -13.51 6.44 0.01
CA GLN A 49 -14.38 6.10 -1.12
C GLN A 49 -14.45 4.60 -1.41
N PHE A 50 -13.30 3.89 -1.42
CA PHE A 50 -13.30 2.46 -1.74
C PHE A 50 -14.07 1.65 -0.70
N LYS A 51 -13.73 1.83 0.60
CA LYS A 51 -14.43 1.17 1.72
C LYS A 51 -15.93 1.42 1.65
N LYS A 52 -16.34 2.70 1.60
CA LYS A 52 -17.74 3.10 1.51
C LYS A 52 -18.44 2.45 0.33
N THR A 53 -17.84 2.52 -0.86
CA THR A 53 -18.45 1.98 -2.09
C THR A 53 -18.68 0.47 -2.00
N ILE A 54 -17.72 -0.29 -1.46
CA ILE A 54 -17.87 -1.75 -1.32
C ILE A 54 -18.94 -2.09 -0.30
N GLU A 55 -18.89 -1.46 0.88
CA GLU A 55 -19.86 -1.73 1.96
C GLU A 55 -21.29 -1.39 1.52
N GLU A 56 -21.52 -0.27 0.85
CA GLU A 56 -22.83 0.14 0.33
C GLU A 56 -23.31 -0.76 -0.82
N LYS A 57 -22.47 -0.99 -1.86
CA LYS A 57 -22.87 -1.81 -3.03
C LYS A 57 -23.11 -3.27 -2.70
N THR A 58 -22.59 -3.74 -1.58
CA THR A 58 -22.83 -5.11 -1.11
C THR A 58 -23.90 -5.20 -0.02
N ASN A 59 -24.61 -4.10 0.27
CA ASN A 59 -25.60 -4.01 1.34
C ASN A 59 -25.06 -4.53 2.68
N GLY A 60 -23.81 -4.16 3.01
CA GLY A 60 -23.14 -4.59 4.26
C GLY A 60 -22.69 -6.05 4.28
N ARG A 61 -22.79 -6.80 3.17
CA ARG A 61 -22.29 -8.17 3.08
C ARG A 61 -20.77 -8.27 3.30
N PHE A 62 -20.02 -7.25 2.85
CA PHE A 62 -18.60 -7.11 3.13
C PHE A 62 -18.35 -5.91 4.03
N ARG A 63 -17.43 -6.05 4.98
CA ARG A 63 -16.89 -4.99 5.82
C ARG A 63 -15.39 -4.88 5.53
N ILE A 64 -14.90 -3.64 5.33
CA ILE A 64 -13.50 -3.38 5.01
C ILE A 64 -12.76 -2.92 6.27
N ASP A 65 -11.78 -3.68 6.71
CA ASP A 65 -10.85 -3.32 7.78
C ASP A 65 -9.49 -2.92 7.15
N VAL A 66 -9.06 -1.69 7.39
CA VAL A 66 -7.85 -1.11 6.79
C VAL A 66 -6.75 -1.01 7.83
N PHE A 67 -5.61 -1.59 7.54
CA PHE A 67 -4.36 -1.56 8.30
C PHE A 67 -3.36 -0.70 7.53
N ASP A 68 -3.26 0.58 7.87
CA ASP A 68 -2.34 1.52 7.25
C ASP A 68 -1.02 1.65 8.05
N ASN A 69 -0.05 2.37 7.47
CA ASN A 69 1.24 2.65 8.10
C ASN A 69 1.93 1.40 8.68
N TYR A 70 1.90 0.28 7.94
CA TYR A 70 2.43 -1.02 8.38
C TYR A 70 1.83 -1.54 9.70
N SER A 71 0.63 -1.09 10.12
CA SER A 71 0.00 -1.56 11.35
C SER A 71 -0.35 -3.06 11.36
N PHE A 72 -0.41 -3.71 10.19
CA PHE A 72 -0.52 -5.17 10.10
C PHE A 72 0.82 -5.88 10.38
N GLY A 73 1.94 -5.22 10.12
CA GLY A 73 3.28 -5.74 10.26
C GLY A 73 4.20 -5.22 9.15
N ASN A 74 5.45 -5.66 9.14
CA ASN A 74 6.40 -5.32 8.10
C ASN A 74 6.04 -5.95 6.74
N PHE A 75 6.84 -5.65 5.71
CA PHE A 75 6.64 -6.16 4.35
C PHE A 75 6.47 -7.68 4.29
N GLU A 76 7.36 -8.44 4.97
CA GLU A 76 7.32 -9.90 4.98
C GLU A 76 6.02 -10.42 5.60
N ALA A 77 5.57 -9.81 6.70
CA ALA A 77 4.30 -10.16 7.35
C ALA A 77 3.10 -9.89 6.43
N VAL A 78 3.13 -8.78 5.67
CA VAL A 78 2.08 -8.46 4.68
C VAL A 78 2.03 -9.51 3.58
N VAL A 79 3.18 -9.87 2.98
CA VAL A 79 3.25 -10.91 1.94
C VAL A 79 2.75 -12.26 2.46
N GLN A 80 3.22 -12.70 3.63
CA GLN A 80 2.75 -13.93 4.26
C GLN A 80 1.25 -13.86 4.60
N GLY A 81 0.78 -12.70 5.07
CA GLY A 81 -0.63 -12.47 5.35
C GLY A 81 -1.53 -12.67 4.14
N LEU A 82 -1.09 -12.24 2.95
CA LEU A 82 -1.77 -12.51 1.68
C LEU A 82 -1.71 -13.99 1.31
N GLN A 83 -0.53 -14.62 1.40
CA GLN A 83 -0.33 -16.03 1.05
C GLN A 83 -1.15 -16.98 1.92
N PHE A 84 -1.31 -16.69 3.21
CA PHE A 84 -2.08 -17.50 4.15
C PHE A 84 -3.55 -17.05 4.31
N GLY A 85 -4.00 -16.04 3.52
CA GLY A 85 -5.38 -15.55 3.57
C GLY A 85 -5.76 -14.76 4.83
N MET A 86 -4.78 -14.36 5.64
CA MET A 86 -4.99 -13.46 6.78
C MET A 86 -5.30 -12.03 6.34
N LEU A 87 -4.81 -11.65 5.15
CA LEU A 87 -5.15 -10.45 4.40
C LEU A 87 -5.79 -10.84 3.07
N GLN A 88 -6.74 -10.05 2.59
CA GLN A 88 -7.33 -10.23 1.27
C GLN A 88 -6.71 -9.31 0.22
N PHE A 89 -6.27 -8.12 0.64
CA PHE A 89 -5.60 -7.15 -0.23
C PHE A 89 -4.44 -6.49 0.50
N ALA A 90 -3.47 -6.03 -0.28
CA ALA A 90 -2.42 -5.14 0.20
C ALA A 90 -1.96 -4.21 -0.91
N GLN A 91 -1.44 -3.04 -0.52
CA GLN A 91 -0.64 -2.17 -1.36
C GLN A 91 0.82 -2.35 -0.97
N GLU A 92 1.66 -2.68 -1.93
CA GLU A 92 3.10 -2.84 -1.72
C GLU A 92 3.93 -2.21 -2.83
N SER A 93 5.16 -1.81 -2.46
CA SER A 93 6.13 -1.28 -3.42
C SER A 93 6.69 -2.41 -4.31
N PRO A 94 6.77 -2.20 -5.65
CA PRO A 94 7.48 -3.12 -6.54
C PRO A 94 8.92 -3.38 -6.10
N SER A 95 9.61 -2.36 -5.57
CA SER A 95 10.99 -2.50 -5.05
C SER A 95 11.10 -3.56 -3.96
N ASN A 96 10.13 -3.61 -3.03
CA ASN A 96 10.08 -4.65 -2.00
C ASN A 96 9.76 -6.02 -2.61
N LEU A 97 8.77 -6.08 -3.50
CA LEU A 97 8.36 -7.32 -4.17
C LEU A 97 9.46 -7.88 -5.11
N SER A 98 10.44 -7.06 -5.50
CA SER A 98 11.54 -7.48 -6.37
C SER A 98 12.44 -8.57 -5.78
N ILE A 99 12.41 -8.80 -4.48
CA ILE A 99 13.11 -9.94 -3.84
C ILE A 99 12.46 -11.29 -4.23
N TYR A 100 11.18 -11.29 -4.56
CA TYR A 100 10.45 -12.48 -5.03
C TYR A 100 10.42 -12.59 -6.55
N ASP A 101 10.30 -11.47 -7.26
CA ASP A 101 10.39 -11.42 -8.72
C ASP A 101 11.32 -10.28 -9.18
N PRO A 102 12.55 -10.61 -9.60
CA PRO A 102 13.52 -9.61 -10.07
C PRO A 102 13.04 -8.75 -11.25
N LYS A 103 12.03 -9.17 -12.02
CA LYS A 103 11.46 -8.36 -13.11
C LYS A 103 10.88 -7.04 -12.61
N LEU A 104 10.42 -7.01 -11.35
CA LEU A 104 9.87 -5.81 -10.73
C LEU A 104 10.92 -4.71 -10.48
N MET A 105 12.22 -5.05 -10.54
CA MET A 105 13.31 -4.06 -10.48
C MET A 105 13.30 -3.07 -11.65
N ILE A 106 12.55 -3.33 -12.71
CA ILE A 106 12.39 -2.38 -13.83
C ILE A 106 11.86 -1.03 -13.35
N PHE A 107 11.02 -1.03 -12.30
CA PHE A 107 10.47 0.20 -11.73
C PHE A 107 11.48 1.01 -10.91
N ASP A 108 12.65 0.45 -10.61
CA ASP A 108 13.72 1.13 -9.88
C ASP A 108 14.81 1.66 -10.83
N LEU A 109 14.65 1.50 -12.17
CA LEU A 109 15.61 2.02 -13.14
C LEU A 109 15.44 3.53 -13.26
N PRO A 110 16.50 4.30 -13.00
CA PRO A 110 16.42 5.75 -13.08
C PRO A 110 16.19 6.22 -14.52
N TYR A 111 15.41 7.30 -14.68
CA TYR A 111 15.13 7.97 -15.96
C TYR A 111 14.49 7.07 -17.04
N LEU A 112 13.95 5.90 -16.67
CA LEU A 112 13.27 5.01 -17.61
C LEU A 112 11.93 5.58 -18.09
N MET A 113 11.23 6.27 -17.19
CA MET A 113 9.91 6.86 -17.47
C MET A 113 10.04 8.39 -17.56
N PRO A 114 9.98 8.97 -18.77
CA PRO A 114 10.17 10.41 -18.94
C PRO A 114 8.99 11.24 -18.41
N ASP A 115 7.79 10.68 -18.39
CA ASP A 115 6.57 11.36 -18.01
C ASP A 115 5.47 10.37 -17.58
N TYR A 116 4.34 10.91 -17.12
CA TYR A 116 3.18 10.12 -16.68
C TYR A 116 2.51 9.33 -17.82
N ASP A 117 2.58 9.80 -19.06
CA ASP A 117 2.00 9.08 -20.20
C ASP A 117 2.78 7.79 -20.46
N ALA A 118 4.10 7.86 -20.40
CA ALA A 118 4.97 6.68 -20.49
C ALA A 118 4.70 5.69 -19.33
N VAL A 119 4.52 6.20 -18.11
CA VAL A 119 4.15 5.39 -16.94
C VAL A 119 2.81 4.68 -17.18
N ASN A 120 1.78 5.39 -17.61
CA ASN A 120 0.45 4.83 -17.85
C ASN A 120 0.47 3.79 -18.97
N ILE A 121 1.17 4.06 -20.08
CA ILE A 121 1.34 3.11 -21.19
C ILE A 121 2.02 1.82 -20.70
N LEU A 122 3.03 1.93 -19.87
CA LEU A 122 3.72 0.76 -19.31
C LEU A 122 2.81 -0.02 -18.37
N LEU A 123 2.19 0.66 -17.39
CA LEU A 123 1.42 0.03 -16.32
C LEU A 123 0.13 -0.62 -16.83
N ASP A 124 -0.61 0.07 -17.70
CA ASP A 124 -1.86 -0.44 -18.27
C ASP A 124 -1.64 -1.36 -19.49
N GLY A 125 -0.44 -1.34 -20.01
CA GLY A 125 -0.03 -2.08 -21.20
C GLY A 125 0.26 -3.56 -20.94
N LYS A 126 0.89 -4.18 -21.93
CA LYS A 126 1.29 -5.60 -21.89
C LYS A 126 2.30 -5.88 -20.77
N VAL A 127 3.25 -4.98 -20.57
CA VAL A 127 4.32 -5.14 -19.57
C VAL A 127 3.75 -5.12 -18.15
N GLY A 128 2.92 -4.13 -17.81
CA GLY A 128 2.28 -4.05 -16.49
C GLY A 128 1.41 -5.27 -16.19
N LYS A 129 0.67 -5.77 -17.19
CA LYS A 129 -0.13 -7.01 -17.07
C LYS A 129 0.75 -8.25 -16.86
N GLU A 130 1.88 -8.35 -17.55
CA GLU A 130 2.83 -9.46 -17.37
C GLU A 130 3.45 -9.43 -15.98
N LEU A 131 3.88 -8.25 -15.51
CA LEU A 131 4.43 -8.07 -14.17
C LEU A 131 3.39 -8.37 -13.07
N SER A 132 2.12 -7.98 -13.27
CA SER A 132 1.04 -8.36 -12.35
C SER A 132 0.85 -9.87 -12.26
N ARG A 133 0.87 -10.58 -13.40
CA ARG A 133 0.75 -12.03 -13.45
C ARG A 133 1.96 -12.76 -12.84
N SER A 134 3.13 -12.15 -12.90
CA SER A 134 4.35 -12.80 -12.38
C SER A 134 4.29 -13.02 -10.86
N LEU A 135 3.50 -12.22 -10.14
CA LEU A 135 3.25 -12.38 -8.71
C LEU A 135 2.45 -13.65 -8.37
N GLU A 136 1.76 -14.26 -9.34
CA GLU A 136 1.03 -15.52 -9.14
C GLU A 136 1.98 -16.67 -8.74
N LYS A 137 3.25 -16.59 -9.11
CA LYS A 137 4.29 -17.56 -8.72
C LYS A 137 4.51 -17.63 -7.22
N ILE A 138 4.21 -16.56 -6.52
CA ILE A 138 4.30 -16.48 -5.06
C ILE A 138 2.93 -16.53 -4.38
N GLY A 139 1.89 -16.97 -5.10
CA GLY A 139 0.53 -17.10 -4.58
C GLY A 139 -0.23 -15.78 -4.40
N ILE A 140 0.23 -14.69 -5.05
CA ILE A 140 -0.37 -13.36 -4.97
C ILE A 140 -0.86 -12.95 -6.35
N LYS A 141 -2.10 -12.46 -6.44
CA LYS A 141 -2.67 -11.90 -7.67
C LYS A 141 -2.43 -10.40 -7.72
N GLY A 142 -1.64 -9.94 -8.70
CA GLY A 142 -1.53 -8.51 -9.00
C GLY A 142 -2.84 -7.96 -9.56
N MET A 143 -3.41 -6.95 -8.91
CA MET A 143 -4.70 -6.35 -9.28
C MET A 143 -4.56 -5.10 -10.14
N GLY A 144 -3.43 -4.44 -10.07
CA GLY A 144 -3.12 -3.21 -10.79
C GLY A 144 -1.97 -2.44 -10.17
N TRP A 145 -1.71 -1.28 -10.72
CA TRP A 145 -0.60 -0.41 -10.35
C TRP A 145 -1.09 0.97 -9.98
N ILE A 146 -0.39 1.62 -9.09
CA ILE A 146 -0.64 3.02 -8.70
C ILE A 146 0.69 3.76 -8.81
N ALA A 147 0.75 4.80 -9.66
CA ALA A 147 1.87 5.72 -9.71
C ALA A 147 1.75 6.73 -8.56
N LEU A 148 2.73 6.77 -7.67
CA LEU A 148 2.71 7.69 -6.51
C LEU A 148 3.31 9.05 -6.82
N GLY A 149 4.10 9.16 -7.89
CA GLY A 149 4.74 10.39 -8.31
C GLY A 149 6.23 10.25 -8.56
N THR A 150 6.82 11.32 -9.06
CA THR A 150 8.26 11.42 -9.28
C THR A 150 9.01 11.46 -7.96
N ARG A 151 10.13 10.74 -7.88
CA ARG A 151 10.96 10.69 -6.67
C ARG A 151 12.03 11.76 -6.71
N PHE A 152 12.28 12.33 -5.53
CA PHE A 152 13.27 13.36 -5.26
C PHE A 152 14.05 13.00 -4.01
N TYR A 153 15.24 13.57 -3.82
CA TYR A 153 15.98 13.43 -2.57
C TYR A 153 15.47 14.43 -1.53
N TRP A 154 15.08 13.92 -0.37
CA TRP A 154 14.79 14.69 0.84
C TRP A 154 15.98 14.54 1.78
N MET A 155 16.60 15.66 2.17
CA MET A 155 17.90 15.68 2.81
C MET A 155 17.87 16.48 4.10
N ASN A 156 18.67 16.06 5.10
CA ASN A 156 18.90 16.86 6.31
C ASN A 156 19.87 18.04 6.05
N LYS A 157 20.66 17.96 4.99
CA LYS A 157 21.52 19.04 4.47
C LYS A 157 21.40 19.08 2.95
N PRO A 158 21.30 20.27 2.33
CA PRO A 158 21.20 20.36 0.88
C PRO A 158 22.51 19.95 0.23
N PHE A 159 22.43 19.52 -1.03
CA PHE A 159 23.55 19.44 -1.95
C PHE A 159 23.12 19.98 -3.31
N HIS A 160 24.06 20.58 -4.06
CA HIS A 160 23.81 21.21 -5.35
C HIS A 160 24.58 20.50 -6.49
N THR A 161 25.55 19.69 -6.14
CA THR A 161 26.37 18.93 -7.09
C THR A 161 26.53 17.49 -6.64
N MET A 162 26.78 16.60 -7.59
CA MET A 162 27.05 15.19 -7.25
C MET A 162 28.35 15.02 -6.41
N ALA A 163 29.28 15.95 -6.55
CA ALA A 163 30.49 15.96 -5.72
C ALA A 163 30.17 16.20 -4.23
N GLU A 164 29.24 17.10 -3.93
CA GLU A 164 28.75 17.36 -2.57
C GLU A 164 27.95 16.17 -2.00
N ALA A 165 27.21 15.46 -2.84
CA ALA A 165 26.44 14.29 -2.45
C ALA A 165 27.33 13.06 -2.16
N LYS A 166 28.60 13.11 -2.59
CA LYS A 166 29.53 11.98 -2.47
C LYS A 166 29.62 11.49 -1.02
N SER A 167 29.46 10.17 -0.86
CA SER A 167 29.53 9.46 0.43
C SER A 167 28.42 9.79 1.44
N MET A 168 27.43 10.61 1.07
CA MET A 168 26.25 10.79 1.92
C MET A 168 25.51 9.45 2.08
N LYS A 169 25.12 9.12 3.30
CA LYS A 169 24.32 7.93 3.57
C LYS A 169 22.87 8.21 3.21
N ILE A 170 22.34 7.45 2.28
CA ILE A 170 20.95 7.59 1.79
C ILE A 170 20.18 6.33 2.12
N ARG A 171 19.02 6.48 2.69
CA ARG A 171 18.09 5.37 2.86
C ARG A 171 17.74 4.79 1.49
N ALA A 172 17.85 3.47 1.36
CA ALA A 172 17.44 2.73 0.17
C ALA A 172 16.43 1.63 0.54
N THR A 173 15.70 1.14 -0.45
CA THR A 173 14.96 -0.13 -0.35
C THR A 173 15.94 -1.31 -0.44
N ALA A 174 15.45 -2.54 -0.25
CA ALA A 174 16.26 -3.75 -0.43
C ALA A 174 16.53 -4.10 -1.91
N SER A 175 15.92 -3.37 -2.86
CA SER A 175 16.12 -3.58 -4.30
C SER A 175 17.58 -3.38 -4.70
N LYS A 176 18.13 -4.38 -5.40
CA LYS A 176 19.51 -4.32 -5.91
C LYS A 176 19.73 -3.17 -6.88
N VAL A 177 18.70 -2.84 -7.68
CA VAL A 177 18.78 -1.72 -8.64
C VAL A 177 18.82 -0.40 -7.89
N HIS A 178 17.95 -0.20 -6.90
CA HIS A 178 17.93 1.01 -6.08
C HIS A 178 19.27 1.21 -5.34
N ILE A 179 19.83 0.14 -4.76
CA ILE A 179 21.16 0.16 -4.13
C ILE A 179 22.25 0.53 -5.14
N SER A 180 22.22 -0.07 -6.34
CA SER A 180 23.21 0.20 -7.38
C SER A 180 23.11 1.62 -7.94
N MET A 181 21.89 2.13 -8.14
CA MET A 181 21.65 3.51 -8.55
C MET A 181 22.22 4.51 -7.53
N THR A 182 21.92 4.32 -6.25
CA THR A 182 22.45 5.20 -5.19
C THR A 182 23.98 5.20 -5.16
N LYS A 183 24.62 4.03 -5.36
CA LYS A 183 26.08 3.93 -5.49
C LYS A 183 26.60 4.62 -6.75
N ALA A 184 25.92 4.47 -7.88
CA ALA A 184 26.31 5.11 -9.14
C ALA A 184 26.29 6.64 -9.05
N PHE A 185 25.40 7.19 -8.22
CA PHE A 185 25.38 8.62 -7.88
C PHE A 185 26.46 9.03 -6.85
N GLY A 186 27.35 8.11 -6.47
CA GLY A 186 28.44 8.38 -5.53
C GLY A 186 28.03 8.41 -4.06
N MET A 187 26.79 8.10 -3.74
CA MET A 187 26.24 8.05 -2.39
C MET A 187 26.36 6.66 -1.76
N ASN A 188 26.19 6.55 -0.44
CA ASN A 188 26.23 5.30 0.29
C ASN A 188 24.81 4.83 0.63
N PRO A 189 24.27 3.81 -0.08
CA PRO A 189 22.95 3.28 0.23
C PRO A 189 22.94 2.57 1.59
N THR A 190 21.92 2.83 2.37
CA THR A 190 21.63 2.17 3.65
C THR A 190 20.25 1.53 3.56
N PRO A 191 20.16 0.25 3.18
CA PRO A 191 18.89 -0.47 3.08
C PRO A 191 18.22 -0.57 4.44
N MET A 192 16.94 -0.18 4.50
CA MET A 192 16.11 -0.30 5.71
C MET A 192 14.62 -0.26 5.37
N ALA A 193 13.79 -0.74 6.29
CA ALA A 193 12.34 -0.69 6.15
C ALA A 193 11.84 0.76 6.08
N TRP A 194 10.71 0.98 5.41
CA TRP A 194 10.10 2.32 5.34
C TRP A 194 9.74 2.86 6.73
N SER A 195 9.20 2.00 7.60
CA SER A 195 8.82 2.35 8.97
C SER A 195 9.98 2.86 9.84
N GLU A 196 11.22 2.57 9.48
CA GLU A 196 12.44 3.00 10.21
C GLU A 196 12.97 4.34 9.69
N THR A 197 12.50 4.80 8.52
CA THR A 197 13.09 5.93 7.78
C THR A 197 13.04 7.23 8.56
N PHE A 198 11.90 7.58 9.17
CA PHE A 198 11.77 8.82 9.95
C PHE A 198 12.77 8.86 11.11
N THR A 199 12.83 7.79 11.91
CA THR A 199 13.75 7.68 13.04
C THR A 199 15.21 7.71 12.60
N ALA A 200 15.55 7.04 11.49
CA ALA A 200 16.92 7.03 10.96
C ALA A 200 17.37 8.43 10.49
N LEU A 201 16.48 9.20 9.86
CA LEU A 201 16.72 10.61 9.50
C LEU A 201 16.86 11.49 10.74
N GLN A 202 15.96 11.35 11.72
CA GLN A 202 15.97 12.12 12.97
C GLN A 202 17.25 11.88 13.77
N GLN A 203 17.73 10.65 13.81
CA GLN A 203 18.97 10.29 14.50
C GLN A 203 20.24 10.57 13.68
N GLY A 204 20.10 10.99 12.43
CA GLY A 204 21.25 11.21 11.53
C GLY A 204 21.97 9.93 11.09
N THR A 205 21.34 8.75 11.26
CA THR A 205 21.86 7.48 10.75
C THR A 205 21.98 7.50 9.25
N VAL A 206 21.04 8.16 8.57
CA VAL A 206 21.08 8.52 7.15
C VAL A 206 20.93 10.03 6.98
N ALA A 207 21.55 10.57 5.94
CA ALA A 207 21.50 11.99 5.61
C ALA A 207 20.29 12.36 4.75
N GLY A 208 19.63 11.37 4.16
CA GLY A 208 18.49 11.60 3.28
C GLY A 208 17.81 10.32 2.84
N VAL A 209 16.73 10.51 2.10
CA VAL A 209 15.92 9.47 1.47
C VAL A 209 15.45 9.98 0.10
N ASP A 210 15.28 9.09 -0.86
CA ASP A 210 14.57 9.40 -2.08
C ASP A 210 13.14 8.86 -2.00
N VAL A 211 12.17 9.72 -2.28
CA VAL A 211 10.75 9.39 -2.25
C VAL A 211 9.94 10.50 -2.93
N ASP A 212 8.72 10.18 -3.34
CA ASP A 212 7.75 11.14 -3.86
C ASP A 212 7.28 12.13 -2.78
N ILE A 213 6.70 13.25 -3.24
CA ILE A 213 6.30 14.34 -2.36
C ILE A 213 5.16 13.91 -1.41
N HIS A 214 4.17 13.18 -1.91
CA HIS A 214 3.01 12.77 -1.10
C HIS A 214 3.44 11.85 0.05
N SER A 215 4.29 10.86 -0.25
CA SER A 215 4.83 9.95 0.76
C SER A 215 5.71 10.68 1.78
N ALA A 216 6.54 11.63 1.33
CA ALA A 216 7.38 12.40 2.24
C ALA A 216 6.56 13.27 3.20
N VAL A 217 5.54 13.95 2.69
CA VAL A 217 4.68 14.83 3.49
C VAL A 217 3.83 14.02 4.46
N SER A 218 3.17 12.95 4.01
CA SER A 218 2.31 12.13 4.86
C SER A 218 3.08 11.36 5.95
N ALA A 219 4.36 11.05 5.72
CA ALA A 219 5.24 10.45 6.71
C ALA A 219 6.05 11.48 7.52
N ASN A 220 5.74 12.77 7.41
CA ASN A 220 6.39 13.89 8.09
C ASN A 220 7.92 13.97 7.86
N LEU A 221 8.43 13.41 6.77
CA LEU A 221 9.88 13.41 6.51
C LEU A 221 10.44 14.82 6.32
N HIS A 222 9.62 15.78 5.89
CA HIS A 222 9.99 17.19 5.77
C HIS A 222 10.40 17.84 7.10
N GLU A 223 9.99 17.28 8.23
CA GLU A 223 10.38 17.79 9.57
C GLU A 223 11.85 17.43 9.91
N VAL A 224 12.34 16.29 9.41
CA VAL A 224 13.68 15.76 9.72
C VAL A 224 14.65 15.80 8.54
N ALA A 225 14.13 16.03 7.34
CA ALA A 225 14.87 16.19 6.10
C ALA A 225 14.24 17.30 5.23
N PRO A 226 14.38 18.60 5.66
CA PRO A 226 13.62 19.71 5.08
C PRO A 226 14.12 20.17 3.70
N HIS A 227 15.25 19.66 3.22
CA HIS A 227 15.85 20.11 1.97
C HIS A 227 15.48 19.15 0.82
N LEU A 228 14.65 19.65 -0.10
CA LEU A 228 14.24 18.93 -1.30
C LEU A 228 15.24 19.21 -2.44
N VAL A 229 15.84 18.15 -2.96
CA VAL A 229 16.67 18.19 -4.17
C VAL A 229 15.86 17.64 -5.33
N LEU A 230 15.56 18.49 -6.30
CA LEU A 230 14.70 18.20 -7.46
C LEU A 230 15.46 17.35 -8.50
N SER A 231 15.81 16.14 -8.13
CA SER A 231 16.59 15.23 -8.98
C SER A 231 15.72 14.55 -10.06
N GLY A 232 14.45 14.32 -9.78
CA GLY A 232 13.52 13.73 -10.75
C GLY A 232 14.03 12.43 -11.38
N HIS A 233 14.63 11.55 -10.57
CA HIS A 233 15.38 10.42 -11.09
C HIS A 233 14.51 9.17 -11.35
N PHE A 234 13.31 9.08 -10.79
CA PHE A 234 12.22 8.17 -11.21
C PHE A 234 10.90 8.42 -10.51
#